data_d96c88f1e799f2dc22c2ae9dc810b82d
#
_entry.id   d96c88f1e799f2dc22c2ae9dc810b82d
#
_cell.length_a   1.000
_cell.length_b   1.000
_cell.length_c   1.000
_cell.angle_alpha   90.00
_cell.angle_beta   90.00
_cell.angle_gamma   90.00
#
_symmetry.space_group_name_H-M   'P 1'
#
loop_
_entity.id
_entity.type
_entity.pdbx_description
1 polymer ?
#
loop_
_entity_poly.entity_id
_entity_poly.type
_entity_poly.pdbx_seq_one_letter_code
_entity_poly.pdbx_strand_id
1 'polypeptide(L)'
;MVREILEVLEKCPLAQYALGKDLVRVLPPTPHGFEVIIEQIWENHYSVTYGGWHEDFYSLEEALGCFSLGLTDHCRLKVCSKDGNPFRWTVEYWDDPHWRKRSTKATWSHRIFAPEVTAYMQNDLLPEIDVQPMLNKLVAPHCSRV
;
A
#
# COMPACT_ATOMS: atom_id res chain seq x y z
N MET A 1 6.81 -16.62 -4.14
CA MET A 1 6.51 -15.20 -3.84
C MET A 1 7.67 -14.27 -4.21
N VAL A 2 8.84 -14.46 -3.65
CA VAL A 2 9.97 -13.52 -3.84
C VAL A 2 10.34 -13.34 -5.32
N ARG A 3 10.34 -14.40 -6.11
CA ARG A 3 10.65 -14.32 -7.55
C ARG A 3 9.69 -13.39 -8.29
N GLU A 4 8.40 -13.52 -8.04
CA GLU A 4 7.35 -12.71 -8.67
C GLU A 4 7.48 -11.24 -8.29
N ILE A 5 7.87 -10.98 -7.04
CA ILE A 5 8.09 -9.62 -6.57
C ILE A 5 9.34 -9.01 -7.21
N LEU A 6 10.41 -9.79 -7.36
CA LEU A 6 11.61 -9.32 -8.05
C LEU A 6 11.33 -8.97 -9.51
N GLU A 7 10.44 -9.70 -10.17
CA GLU A 7 9.99 -9.36 -11.53
C GLU A 7 9.31 -7.98 -11.58
N VAL A 8 8.51 -7.66 -10.57
CA VAL A 8 7.91 -6.32 -10.45
C VAL A 8 8.98 -5.27 -10.20
N LEU A 9 9.94 -5.54 -9.32
CA LEU A 9 10.99 -4.59 -8.95
C LEU A 9 11.99 -4.33 -10.07
N GLU A 10 12.16 -5.25 -11.03
CA GLU A 10 12.94 -5.02 -12.24
C GLU A 10 12.42 -3.83 -13.06
N LYS A 11 11.13 -3.54 -12.96
CA LYS A 11 10.49 -2.40 -13.62
C LYS A 11 10.62 -1.10 -12.82
N CYS A 12 11.24 -1.16 -11.66
CA CYS A 12 11.41 -0.04 -10.74
C CYS A 12 12.91 0.23 -10.51
N PRO A 13 13.64 0.81 -11.49
CA PRO A 13 15.09 0.94 -11.40
C PRO A 13 15.58 1.81 -10.24
N LEU A 14 14.71 2.69 -9.72
CA LEU A 14 15.04 3.56 -8.60
C LEU A 14 14.64 2.98 -7.24
N ALA A 15 14.00 1.81 -7.22
CA ALA A 15 13.58 1.19 -5.98
C ALA A 15 14.77 0.68 -5.16
N GLN A 16 14.78 1.02 -3.88
CA GLN A 16 15.68 0.44 -2.89
C GLN A 16 14.86 -0.51 -2.03
N TYR A 17 15.32 -1.74 -1.90
CA TYR A 17 14.58 -2.77 -1.18
C TYR A 17 15.50 -3.71 -0.43
N ALA A 18 14.92 -4.37 0.57
CA ALA A 18 15.58 -5.41 1.36
C ALA A 18 14.76 -6.70 1.26
N LEU A 19 15.48 -7.82 1.16
CA LEU A 19 14.89 -9.15 1.09
C LEU A 19 15.04 -9.86 2.44
N GLY A 20 13.93 -10.40 2.95
CA GLY A 20 13.93 -11.37 4.02
C GLY A 20 13.61 -12.76 3.47
N LYS A 21 13.43 -13.75 4.36
CA LYS A 21 13.10 -15.13 3.95
C LYS A 21 11.77 -15.18 3.21
N ASP A 22 10.74 -14.60 3.77
CA ASP A 22 9.38 -14.57 3.22
C ASP A 22 8.83 -13.15 3.20
N LEU A 23 9.70 -12.17 3.02
CA LEU A 23 9.37 -10.75 3.12
C LEU A 23 10.19 -9.94 2.13
N VAL A 24 9.55 -8.98 1.50
CA VAL A 24 10.22 -7.95 0.69
C VAL A 24 9.75 -6.59 1.18
N ARG A 25 10.70 -5.73 1.49
CA ARG A 25 10.47 -4.38 1.96
C ARG A 25 11.02 -3.38 0.96
N VAL A 26 10.18 -2.53 0.41
CA VAL A 26 10.59 -1.42 -0.46
C VAL A 26 10.62 -0.15 0.38
N LEU A 27 11.77 0.50 0.40
CA LEU A 27 11.98 1.73 1.17
C LEU A 27 11.30 2.92 0.49
N PRO A 28 10.81 3.92 1.25
CA PRO A 28 10.24 5.11 0.65
C PRO A 28 11.30 5.83 -0.20
N PRO A 29 10.97 6.18 -1.46
CA PRO A 29 11.94 6.82 -2.35
C PRO A 29 12.22 8.29 -1.97
N THR A 30 11.30 8.91 -1.26
CA THR A 30 11.38 10.31 -0.83
C THR A 30 10.80 10.45 0.57
N PRO A 31 11.00 11.57 1.27
CA PRO A 31 10.32 11.83 2.55
C PRO A 31 8.79 11.87 2.47
N HIS A 32 8.24 12.05 1.26
CA HIS A 32 6.80 12.05 1.02
C HIS A 32 6.27 10.70 0.55
N GLY A 33 7.14 9.70 0.44
CA GLY A 33 6.77 8.32 0.14
C GLY A 33 6.48 7.52 1.40
N PHE A 34 6.07 6.29 1.19
CA PHE A 34 5.83 5.34 2.28
C PHE A 34 6.48 3.99 1.96
N GLU A 35 6.83 3.28 3.02
CA GLU A 35 7.36 1.92 2.92
C GLU A 35 6.28 0.96 2.48
N VAL A 36 6.61 0.05 1.55
CA VAL A 36 5.72 -1.01 1.08
C VAL A 36 6.34 -2.35 1.42
N ILE A 37 5.63 -3.16 2.16
CA ILE A 37 6.09 -4.49 2.57
C ILE A 37 5.09 -5.52 2.07
N ILE A 38 5.59 -6.63 1.54
CA ILE A 38 4.80 -7.82 1.29
C ILE A 38 5.44 -8.99 2.03
N GLU A 39 4.63 -9.76 2.74
CA GLU A 39 5.08 -10.87 3.55
C GLU A 39 4.17 -12.06 3.34
N GLN A 40 4.77 -13.23 3.20
CA GLN A 40 4.04 -14.50 3.24
C GLN A 40 4.04 -15.00 4.68
N ILE A 41 2.86 -15.05 5.30
CA ILE A 41 2.68 -15.44 6.70
C ILE A 41 2.54 -16.95 6.81
N TRP A 42 1.72 -17.53 5.93
CA TRP A 42 1.50 -18.98 5.80
C TRP A 42 1.33 -19.31 4.32
N GLU A 43 1.21 -20.62 4.03
CA GLU A 43 0.82 -21.06 2.69
C GLU A 43 -0.51 -20.38 2.31
N ASN A 44 -0.55 -19.70 1.16
CA ASN A 44 -1.71 -18.96 0.66
C ASN A 44 -2.23 -17.86 1.60
N HIS A 45 -1.37 -17.34 2.47
CA HIS A 45 -1.71 -16.20 3.32
C HIS A 45 -0.60 -15.16 3.24
N TYR A 46 -0.93 -13.97 2.76
CA TYR A 46 -0.02 -12.85 2.52
C TYR A 46 -0.52 -11.60 3.19
N SER A 47 0.39 -10.75 3.63
CA SER A 47 0.08 -9.42 4.15
C SER A 47 0.83 -8.37 3.34
N VAL A 48 0.14 -7.29 2.98
CA VAL A 48 0.74 -6.11 2.36
C VAL A 48 0.59 -4.94 3.32
N THR A 49 1.69 -4.24 3.56
CA THR A 49 1.73 -3.13 4.53
C THR A 49 2.21 -1.86 3.84
N TYR A 50 1.50 -0.76 4.07
CA TYR A 50 1.88 0.59 3.68
C TYR A 50 2.00 1.43 4.95
N GLY A 51 3.22 1.64 5.45
CA GLY A 51 3.37 2.36 6.72
C GLY A 51 2.60 1.70 7.85
N GLY A 52 1.60 2.39 8.41
CA GLY A 52 0.74 1.87 9.47
C GLY A 52 -0.53 1.15 9.00
N TRP A 53 -0.74 1.06 7.70
CA TRP A 53 -1.88 0.35 7.11
C TRP A 53 -1.45 -1.03 6.64
N HIS A 54 -2.33 -2.04 6.77
CA HIS A 54 -2.09 -3.37 6.22
C HIS A 54 -3.39 -4.03 5.78
N GLU A 55 -3.25 -4.99 4.87
CA GLU A 55 -4.36 -5.84 4.42
C GLU A 55 -3.85 -7.25 4.17
N ASP A 56 -4.67 -8.24 4.52
CA ASP A 56 -4.35 -9.64 4.32
C ASP A 56 -5.01 -10.16 3.05
N PHE A 57 -4.29 -11.05 2.35
CA PHE A 57 -4.73 -11.68 1.11
C PHE A 57 -4.50 -13.18 1.18
N TYR A 58 -5.35 -13.92 0.49
CA TYR A 58 -5.28 -15.39 0.41
C TYR A 58 -4.95 -15.87 -0.99
N SER A 59 -4.52 -14.97 -1.85
CA SER A 59 -4.05 -15.22 -3.21
C SER A 59 -2.80 -14.37 -3.45
N LEU A 60 -1.75 -15.00 -3.99
CA LEU A 60 -0.53 -14.28 -4.36
C LEU A 60 -0.82 -13.19 -5.41
N GLU A 61 -1.70 -13.47 -6.37
CA GLU A 61 -2.07 -12.51 -7.41
C GLU A 61 -2.66 -11.23 -6.81
N GLU A 62 -3.58 -11.37 -5.86
CA GLU A 62 -4.20 -10.21 -5.19
C GLU A 62 -3.18 -9.45 -4.33
N ALA A 63 -2.32 -10.16 -3.61
CA ALA A 63 -1.27 -9.55 -2.80
C ALA A 63 -0.27 -8.79 -3.66
N LEU A 64 0.16 -9.37 -4.79
CA LEU A 64 1.04 -8.70 -5.76
C LEU A 64 0.40 -7.47 -6.35
N GLY A 65 -0.90 -7.53 -6.64
CA GLY A 65 -1.65 -6.38 -7.14
C GLY A 65 -1.63 -5.23 -6.15
N CYS A 66 -1.91 -5.51 -4.88
CA CYS A 66 -1.86 -4.51 -3.82
C CYS A 66 -0.44 -3.96 -3.60
N PHE A 67 0.56 -4.84 -3.55
CA PHE A 67 1.97 -4.44 -3.44
C PHE A 67 2.38 -3.50 -4.59
N SER A 68 2.05 -3.87 -5.82
CA SER A 68 2.39 -3.10 -7.00
C SER A 68 1.69 -1.74 -7.03
N LEU A 69 0.42 -1.71 -6.62
CA LEU A 69 -0.35 -0.46 -6.53
C LEU A 69 0.34 0.54 -5.60
N GLY A 70 0.86 0.08 -4.47
CA GLY A 70 1.57 0.94 -3.51
C GLY A 70 2.85 1.56 -4.05
N LEU A 71 3.41 1.01 -5.13
CA LEU A 71 4.61 1.53 -5.78
C LEU A 71 4.31 2.58 -6.86
N THR A 72 3.05 2.78 -7.20
CA THR A 72 2.61 3.71 -8.25
C THR A 72 2.16 5.04 -7.68
N ASP A 73 2.03 6.05 -8.53
CA ASP A 73 1.40 7.33 -8.20
C ASP A 73 -0.13 7.30 -8.23
N HIS A 74 -0.73 6.14 -8.55
CA HIS A 74 -2.18 5.90 -8.50
C HIS A 74 -2.69 5.48 -7.12
N CYS A 75 -1.78 5.40 -6.14
CA CYS A 75 -2.09 5.08 -4.76
C CYS A 75 -1.51 6.15 -3.86
N ARG A 76 -2.24 6.54 -2.85
CA ARG A 76 -1.73 7.42 -1.81
C ARG A 76 -2.17 6.96 -0.43
N LEU A 77 -1.38 7.27 0.56
CA LEU A 77 -1.66 6.99 1.96
C LEU A 77 -1.99 8.30 2.66
N LYS A 78 -3.23 8.43 3.11
CA LYS A 78 -3.68 9.55 3.92
C LYS A 78 -3.39 9.23 5.38
N VAL A 79 -2.53 10.02 6.01
CA VAL A 79 -2.12 9.83 7.40
C VAL A 79 -2.66 10.97 8.24
N CYS A 80 -3.45 10.64 9.24
CA CYS A 80 -3.98 11.59 10.21
C CYS A 80 -3.20 11.46 11.51
N SER A 81 -2.74 12.58 12.04
CA SER A 81 -1.90 12.66 13.24
C SER A 81 -2.46 13.67 14.23
N LYS A 82 -2.17 13.44 15.51
CA LYS A 82 -2.41 14.39 16.60
C LYS A 82 -1.12 14.57 17.38
N ASP A 83 -0.69 15.81 17.59
CA ASP A 83 0.58 16.14 18.24
C ASP A 83 1.78 15.39 17.65
N GLY A 84 1.80 15.22 16.31
CA GLY A 84 2.87 14.53 15.61
C GLY A 84 2.81 13.01 15.68
N ASN A 85 1.79 12.43 16.32
CA ASN A 85 1.61 10.99 16.44
C ASN A 85 0.55 10.48 15.44
N PRO A 86 0.93 9.68 14.44
CA PRO A 86 -0.03 9.08 13.52
C PRO A 86 -0.97 8.14 14.26
N PHE A 87 -2.26 8.20 13.94
CA PHE A 87 -3.25 7.32 14.53
C PHE A 87 -4.25 6.73 13.54
N ARG A 88 -4.33 7.27 12.34
CA ARG A 88 -5.24 6.76 11.30
C ARG A 88 -4.57 6.82 9.94
N TRP A 89 -4.66 5.71 9.19
CA TRP A 89 -4.11 5.55 7.86
C TRP A 89 -5.21 5.09 6.92
N THR A 90 -5.41 5.83 5.84
CA THR A 90 -6.40 5.51 4.80
C THR A 90 -5.70 5.34 3.47
N VAL A 91 -5.89 4.21 2.83
CA VAL A 91 -5.42 3.98 1.47
C VAL A 91 -6.46 4.50 0.50
N GLU A 92 -6.02 5.34 -0.41
CA GLU A 92 -6.81 5.87 -1.50
C GLU A 92 -6.15 5.51 -2.83
N TYR A 93 -6.95 5.22 -3.84
CA TYR A 93 -6.47 4.97 -5.18
C TYR A 93 -7.13 5.92 -6.18
N TRP A 94 -6.40 6.21 -7.26
CA TRP A 94 -6.90 7.08 -8.31
C TRP A 94 -7.87 6.31 -9.21
N ASP A 95 -9.09 6.80 -9.29
CA ASP A 95 -10.14 6.33 -10.19
C ASP A 95 -10.70 7.56 -10.90
N ASP A 96 -10.07 7.91 -12.04
CA ASP A 96 -10.31 9.15 -12.77
C ASP A 96 -11.80 9.51 -12.86
N PRO A 97 -12.21 10.72 -12.41
CA PRO A 97 -11.41 11.87 -11.98
C PRO A 97 -11.28 12.04 -10.45
N HIS A 98 -11.44 11.00 -9.67
CA HIS A 98 -11.50 11.08 -8.21
C HIS A 98 -10.56 10.11 -7.51
N TRP A 99 -10.07 10.53 -6.34
CA TRP A 99 -9.48 9.60 -5.37
C TRP A 99 -10.62 8.85 -4.67
N ARG A 100 -10.47 7.52 -4.56
CA ARG A 100 -11.42 6.65 -3.86
C ARG A 100 -10.74 5.98 -2.69
N LYS A 101 -11.47 5.89 -1.57
CA LYS A 101 -11.00 5.18 -0.39
C LYS A 101 -11.09 3.68 -0.60
N ARG A 102 -9.99 2.95 -0.32
CA ARG A 102 -10.00 1.49 -0.25
C ARG A 102 -10.36 1.02 1.15
N SER A 103 -9.59 1.38 2.16
CA SER A 103 -9.86 1.03 3.55
C SER A 103 -9.04 1.91 4.50
N THR A 104 -9.41 1.87 5.77
CA THR A 104 -8.78 2.66 6.84
C THR A 104 -8.38 1.73 7.98
N LYS A 105 -7.19 1.95 8.54
CA LYS A 105 -6.72 1.37 9.79
C LYS A 105 -6.47 2.49 10.79
N ALA A 106 -6.89 2.29 12.02
CA ALA A 106 -6.74 3.29 13.05
C ALA A 106 -6.30 2.65 14.36
N THR A 107 -5.53 3.43 15.13
CA THR A 107 -5.18 3.10 16.52
C THR A 107 -5.88 4.08 17.45
N TRP A 108 -5.96 3.71 18.72
CA TRP A 108 -6.53 4.61 19.73
C TRP A 108 -5.62 5.83 19.94
N SER A 109 -6.22 7.02 20.01
CA SER A 109 -5.51 8.24 20.38
C SER A 109 -6.06 8.78 21.71
N HIS A 110 -5.18 8.96 22.71
CA HIS A 110 -5.53 9.57 23.98
C HIS A 110 -5.68 11.09 23.89
N ARG A 111 -5.36 11.68 22.75
CA ARG A 111 -5.29 13.15 22.57
C ARG A 111 -6.55 13.69 21.91
N ILE A 112 -7.68 13.50 22.59
CA ILE A 112 -9.02 13.78 22.07
C ILE A 112 -9.18 15.24 21.64
N PHE A 113 -8.55 16.17 22.35
CA PHE A 113 -8.68 17.61 22.10
C PHE A 113 -7.57 18.20 21.24
N ALA A 114 -6.56 17.41 20.85
CA ALA A 114 -5.52 17.89 19.96
C ALA A 114 -6.06 18.04 18.53
N PRO A 115 -5.64 19.08 17.80
CA PRO A 115 -6.05 19.23 16.40
C PRO A 115 -5.50 18.10 15.53
N GLU A 116 -6.35 17.62 14.62
CA GLU A 116 -5.98 16.60 13.66
C GLU A 116 -5.25 17.24 12.48
N VAL A 117 -4.11 16.68 12.13
CA VAL A 117 -3.31 17.10 10.97
C VAL A 117 -3.31 15.95 9.96
N THR A 118 -3.61 16.27 8.70
CA THR A 118 -3.64 15.32 7.61
C THR A 118 -2.44 15.51 6.69
N ALA A 119 -1.74 14.42 6.37
CA ALA A 119 -0.69 14.41 5.37
C ALA A 119 -0.99 13.31 4.34
N TYR A 120 -0.61 13.54 3.09
CA TYR A 120 -0.70 12.54 2.03
C TYR A 120 0.69 12.09 1.63
N MET A 121 0.87 10.77 1.55
CA MET A 121 2.12 10.15 1.15
C MET A 121 1.89 9.37 -0.15
N GLN A 122 2.84 9.41 -1.05
CA GLN A 122 2.70 8.83 -2.38
C GLN A 122 4.05 8.39 -2.91
N ASN A 123 4.07 7.23 -3.54
CA ASN A 123 5.24 6.73 -4.26
C ASN A 123 5.07 6.96 -5.76
N ASP A 124 6.16 6.89 -6.48
CA ASP A 124 6.18 6.95 -7.96
C ASP A 124 7.39 6.14 -8.43
N LEU A 125 7.33 4.84 -8.23
CA LEU A 125 8.42 3.91 -8.57
C LEU A 125 8.07 3.02 -9.76
N LEU A 126 6.80 2.65 -9.89
CA LEU A 126 6.34 1.72 -10.92
C LEU A 126 5.48 2.48 -11.94
N PRO A 127 5.79 2.37 -13.26
CA PRO A 127 4.97 2.99 -14.30
C PRO A 127 3.52 2.49 -14.29
N GLU A 128 2.58 3.39 -14.48
CA GLU A 128 1.14 3.12 -14.50
C GLU A 128 0.74 1.99 -15.45
N ILE A 129 1.34 1.98 -16.64
CA ILE A 129 1.00 1.04 -17.72
C ILE A 129 1.13 -0.43 -17.31
N ASP A 130 2.02 -0.69 -16.35
CA ASP A 130 2.29 -2.05 -15.87
C ASP A 130 1.29 -2.54 -14.82
N VAL A 131 0.49 -1.64 -14.26
CA VAL A 131 -0.44 -1.95 -13.15
C VAL A 131 -1.92 -1.81 -13.50
N GLN A 132 -2.26 -1.30 -14.68
CA GLN A 132 -3.65 -1.07 -15.06
C GLN A 132 -4.53 -2.34 -14.95
N PRO A 133 -4.09 -3.54 -15.37
CA PRO A 133 -4.87 -4.75 -15.18
C PRO A 133 -5.09 -5.11 -13.71
N MET A 134 -4.10 -4.82 -12.86
CA MET A 134 -4.18 -5.07 -11.41
C MET A 134 -5.13 -4.08 -10.73
N LEU A 135 -5.08 -2.80 -11.14
CA LEU A 135 -6.00 -1.77 -10.67
C LEU A 135 -7.45 -2.16 -10.95
N ASN A 136 -7.72 -2.66 -12.14
CA ASN A 136 -9.06 -3.08 -12.53
C ASN A 136 -9.60 -4.20 -11.62
N LYS A 137 -8.74 -5.13 -11.21
CA LYS A 137 -9.11 -6.20 -10.28
C LYS A 137 -9.32 -5.72 -8.85
N LEU A 138 -8.49 -4.77 -8.39
CA LEU A 138 -8.58 -4.23 -7.03
C LEU A 138 -9.76 -3.28 -6.86
N VAL A 139 -10.14 -2.61 -7.93
CA VAL A 139 -11.24 -1.65 -7.98
C VAL A 139 -12.57 -2.34 -8.27
N ALA A 140 -12.55 -3.56 -8.81
CA ALA A 140 -13.77 -4.32 -9.04
C ALA A 140 -14.57 -4.39 -7.74
N PRO A 141 -15.86 -4.02 -7.76
CA PRO A 141 -16.66 -3.99 -6.55
C PRO A 141 -16.65 -5.35 -5.87
N HIS A 142 -16.37 -5.36 -4.58
CA HIS A 142 -16.51 -6.54 -3.75
C HIS A 142 -17.99 -6.94 -3.58
N CYS A 143 -18.79 -6.78 -4.61
CA CYS A 143 -20.20 -7.13 -4.61
C CYS A 143 -20.48 -8.62 -4.44
N SER A 144 -19.45 -9.43 -4.45
CA SER A 144 -19.56 -10.89 -4.30
C SER A 144 -19.26 -11.40 -2.89
N ARG A 145 -19.01 -10.50 -1.93
CA ARG A 145 -18.79 -10.88 -0.52
C ARG A 145 -19.96 -10.45 0.37
N VAL A 146 -21.11 -10.77 -0.06
CA VAL A 146 -22.25 -10.75 0.86
C VAL A 146 -22.38 -12.11 1.50
#